data_5f38da1af4203bdd489630c535e0f74b
#
_entry.id   5f38da1af4203bdd489630c535e0f74b
#
_cell.length_a   1.000
_cell.length_b   1.000
_cell.length_c   1.000
_cell.angle_alpha   90.00
_cell.angle_beta   90.00
_cell.angle_gamma   90.00
#
_symmetry.space_group_name_H-M   'P 1'
#
loop_
_entity.id
_entity.type
_entity.pdbx_description
1 polymer ?
#
loop_
_entity_poly.entity_id
_entity_poly.type
_entity_poly.pdbx_seq_one_letter_code
_entity_poly.pdbx_strand_id
1 'polypeptide(L)'
;MKIIDIKLHVLRSETEALVTSFDGLFKDSGPAGKIQYTLLRILTDVGIEGHYIVWSEVPTGRPSALAEVIRQFKPHLVGQDPLARERIWQTLGAFWYGLKGPAFAAVDIALWDIAGKASELPVYRLLGGYRDRVRAYASGNVHDDIDEVLRIGVELKKLGFTALKLHPIPIALCSRLREGVGDEVDLIYDAVFAHSRQEALRVGRELERLAFLWYEAPLPPDDVDGYVHLSRRLDIPLTVELLHKSQFTEYVRRGAVSYLRTMSGIQGGITEMLKVAHLCESFGMNWEPHSYGGTMYQAATLQVVLAVKNCALFEVPVHHGALGCWDVGTSDVIRIDEEGYVRAPTKPGLGIDIDWNQVEEGREIEV
;
A
#
# COMPACT_ATOMS: atom_id res chain seq x y z
N MET A 1 -2.19 18.46 24.58
CA MET A 1 -3.24 17.92 23.69
C MET A 1 -3.57 16.52 24.14
N LYS A 2 -4.87 16.18 24.20
CA LYS A 2 -5.33 14.84 24.62
C LYS A 2 -6.35 14.32 23.61
N ILE A 3 -6.35 13.03 23.38
CA ILE A 3 -7.41 12.34 22.65
C ILE A 3 -8.66 12.35 23.52
N ILE A 4 -9.79 12.81 22.99
CA ILE A 4 -11.07 12.87 23.71
C ILE A 4 -12.08 11.85 23.20
N ASP A 5 -12.01 11.47 21.93
CA ASP A 5 -12.92 10.49 21.34
C ASP A 5 -12.36 9.87 20.06
N ILE A 6 -12.95 8.75 19.65
CA ILE A 6 -12.71 8.09 18.36
C ILE A 6 -14.05 7.78 17.72
N LYS A 7 -14.21 8.10 16.44
CA LYS A 7 -15.43 7.90 15.67
C LYS A 7 -15.15 7.15 14.40
N LEU A 8 -16.11 6.34 13.96
CA LEU A 8 -16.08 5.64 12.68
C LEU A 8 -17.31 6.02 11.84
N HIS A 9 -17.08 6.32 10.56
CA HIS A 9 -18.14 6.59 9.58
C HIS A 9 -17.99 5.67 8.38
N VAL A 10 -19.03 4.91 8.07
CA VAL A 10 -19.07 4.06 6.86
C VAL A 10 -19.47 4.92 5.68
N LEU A 11 -18.57 5.01 4.72
CA LEU A 11 -18.79 5.76 3.49
C LEU A 11 -19.46 4.85 2.46
N ARG A 12 -20.38 5.43 1.68
CA ARG A 12 -21.00 4.75 0.54
C ARG A 12 -20.12 4.88 -0.68
N SER A 13 -19.89 3.78 -1.36
CA SER A 13 -19.23 3.77 -2.66
C SER A 13 -20.21 3.24 -3.71
N GLU A 14 -20.23 3.89 -4.85
CA GLU A 14 -20.93 3.39 -6.05
C GLU A 14 -20.07 2.35 -6.79
N THR A 15 -18.77 2.25 -6.44
CA THR A 15 -17.84 1.34 -7.07
C THR A 15 -18.19 -0.10 -6.65
N GLU A 16 -18.45 -0.95 -7.63
CA GLU A 16 -18.54 -2.39 -7.41
C GLU A 16 -17.21 -2.92 -6.91
N ALA A 17 -17.27 -3.93 -6.03
CA ALA A 17 -16.08 -4.57 -5.54
C ALA A 17 -15.26 -5.11 -6.73
N LEU A 18 -14.08 -4.54 -6.91
CA LEU A 18 -13.12 -4.99 -7.91
C LEU A 18 -12.42 -6.26 -7.41
N VAL A 19 -13.21 -7.30 -7.20
CA VAL A 19 -12.77 -8.62 -6.70
C VAL A 19 -11.95 -9.37 -7.77
N THR A 20 -11.58 -8.70 -8.84
CA THR A 20 -10.92 -9.33 -9.97
C THR A 20 -9.40 -9.37 -9.89
N SER A 21 -8.78 -8.69 -8.93
CA SER A 21 -7.32 -8.59 -8.90
C SER A 21 -6.58 -9.79 -8.32
N PHE A 22 -7.27 -10.65 -7.59
CA PHE A 22 -6.70 -11.88 -7.05
C PHE A 22 -7.43 -13.09 -7.63
N ASP A 23 -7.45 -13.17 -8.93
CA ASP A 23 -8.22 -14.11 -9.75
C ASP A 23 -7.95 -15.60 -9.50
N GLY A 24 -7.94 -16.07 -8.40
CA GLY A 24 -7.83 -17.46 -8.02
C GLY A 24 -8.11 -17.66 -6.53
N LEU A 25 -7.78 -16.66 -5.73
CA LEU A 25 -7.93 -16.74 -4.27
C LEU A 25 -9.28 -16.23 -3.77
N PHE A 26 -10.01 -15.41 -4.56
CA PHE A 26 -11.24 -14.74 -4.11
C PHE A 26 -12.42 -14.85 -5.09
N LYS A 27 -12.31 -15.72 -6.10
CA LYS A 27 -13.39 -15.94 -7.11
C LYS A 27 -14.75 -16.33 -6.52
N ASP A 28 -14.77 -16.89 -5.31
CA ASP A 28 -15.98 -17.41 -4.66
C ASP A 28 -16.40 -16.62 -3.41
N SER A 29 -15.90 -15.43 -3.20
CA SER A 29 -16.21 -14.63 -1.99
C SER A 29 -17.60 -13.97 -1.98
N GLY A 30 -18.56 -14.54 -2.69
CA GLY A 30 -19.96 -14.10 -2.66
C GLY A 30 -20.32 -13.12 -3.77
N PRO A 31 -21.61 -12.71 -3.89
CA PRO A 31 -22.05 -11.79 -4.91
C PRO A 31 -21.24 -10.48 -4.84
N ALA A 32 -20.86 -9.96 -5.98
CA ALA A 32 -20.20 -8.68 -6.11
C ALA A 32 -20.93 -7.62 -5.26
N GLY A 33 -20.37 -7.32 -4.09
CA GLY A 33 -20.90 -6.30 -3.18
C GLY A 33 -20.17 -4.99 -3.42
N LYS A 34 -20.84 -3.90 -3.14
CA LYS A 34 -20.19 -2.57 -3.14
C LYS A 34 -19.07 -2.57 -2.10
N ILE A 35 -17.88 -2.09 -2.48
CA ILE A 35 -16.78 -1.89 -1.52
C ILE A 35 -17.24 -0.89 -0.47
N GLN A 36 -16.97 -1.19 0.80
CA GLN A 36 -17.22 -0.28 1.90
C GLN A 36 -15.91 0.36 2.33
N TYR A 37 -15.98 1.65 2.60
CA TYR A 37 -14.88 2.41 3.17
C TYR A 37 -15.29 2.88 4.56
N THR A 38 -14.34 2.99 5.47
CA THR A 38 -14.62 3.47 6.83
C THR A 38 -13.64 4.57 7.17
N LEU A 39 -14.16 5.79 7.38
CA LEU A 39 -13.38 6.90 7.93
C LEU A 39 -13.24 6.70 9.43
N LEU A 40 -12.00 6.58 9.92
CA LEU A 40 -11.64 6.70 11.30
C LEU A 40 -11.25 8.15 11.60
N ARG A 41 -11.84 8.71 12.67
CA ARG A 41 -11.52 10.04 13.20
C ARG A 41 -11.01 9.90 14.62
N ILE A 42 -9.88 10.50 14.95
CA ILE A 42 -9.37 10.67 16.32
C ILE A 42 -9.51 12.14 16.68
N LEU A 43 -10.33 12.44 17.67
CA LEU A 43 -10.66 13.78 18.09
C LEU A 43 -9.78 14.20 19.28
N THR A 44 -9.35 15.46 19.31
CA THR A 44 -8.55 16.00 20.42
C THR A 44 -9.24 17.19 21.12
N ASP A 45 -8.82 17.46 22.35
CA ASP A 45 -9.31 18.56 23.20
C ASP A 45 -8.96 19.97 22.68
N VAL A 46 -8.13 20.08 21.63
CA VAL A 46 -7.75 21.34 20.97
C VAL A 46 -8.38 21.50 19.58
N GLY A 47 -9.29 20.60 19.18
CA GLY A 47 -10.00 20.68 17.90
C GLY A 47 -9.20 20.17 16.68
N ILE A 48 -7.98 19.68 16.86
CA ILE A 48 -7.23 19.00 15.78
C ILE A 48 -7.72 17.57 15.69
N GLU A 49 -8.08 17.13 14.51
CA GLU A 49 -8.51 15.75 14.24
C GLU A 49 -7.56 15.01 13.32
N GLY A 50 -7.33 13.73 13.62
CA GLY A 50 -6.63 12.80 12.74
C GLY A 50 -7.60 11.94 11.96
N HIS A 51 -7.31 11.76 10.68
CA HIS A 51 -8.19 11.09 9.74
C HIS A 51 -7.46 9.97 9.01
N TYR A 52 -8.17 8.85 8.82
CA TYR A 52 -7.75 7.82 7.89
C TYR A 52 -8.95 7.03 7.36
N ILE A 53 -8.98 6.79 6.05
CA ILE A 53 -10.03 5.99 5.41
C ILE A 53 -9.49 4.59 5.19
N VAL A 54 -10.09 3.63 5.89
CA VAL A 54 -9.79 2.20 5.78
C VAL A 54 -10.59 1.61 4.63
N TRP A 55 -9.90 0.91 3.78
CA TRP A 55 -10.47 0.16 2.68
C TRP A 55 -10.80 -1.28 3.10
N SER A 56 -11.98 -1.79 2.76
CA SER A 56 -12.52 -3.04 3.31
C SER A 56 -12.36 -4.27 2.39
N GLU A 57 -11.43 -4.28 1.46
CA GLU A 57 -11.17 -5.49 0.64
C GLU A 57 -10.76 -6.69 1.49
N VAL A 58 -9.97 -6.46 2.52
CA VAL A 58 -9.66 -7.54 3.47
C VAL A 58 -10.77 -7.70 4.50
N PRO A 59 -11.14 -8.93 4.90
CA PRO A 59 -12.21 -9.18 5.86
C PRO A 59 -12.07 -8.41 7.17
N THR A 60 -10.83 -8.21 7.65
CA THR A 60 -10.52 -7.46 8.88
C THR A 60 -10.65 -5.93 8.73
N GLY A 61 -10.73 -5.42 7.51
CA GLY A 61 -11.01 -4.01 7.19
C GLY A 61 -12.50 -3.69 7.07
N ARG A 62 -13.39 -4.68 7.12
CA ARG A 62 -14.84 -4.46 7.06
C ARG A 62 -15.29 -3.61 8.23
N PRO A 63 -16.28 -2.71 8.06
CA PRO A 63 -16.68 -1.76 9.09
C PRO A 63 -17.01 -2.38 10.45
N SER A 64 -17.66 -3.53 10.48
CA SER A 64 -18.00 -4.24 11.74
C SER A 64 -16.77 -4.82 12.44
N ALA A 65 -15.85 -5.42 11.68
CA ALA A 65 -14.60 -5.96 12.23
C ALA A 65 -13.69 -4.84 12.74
N LEU A 66 -13.58 -3.76 11.98
CA LEU A 66 -12.83 -2.57 12.36
C LEU A 66 -13.39 -1.97 13.67
N ALA A 67 -14.73 -1.79 13.76
CA ALA A 67 -15.39 -1.24 14.93
C ALA A 67 -15.14 -2.08 16.19
N GLU A 68 -15.16 -3.40 16.07
CA GLU A 68 -14.91 -4.30 17.20
C GLU A 68 -13.48 -4.12 17.75
N VAL A 69 -12.48 -4.03 16.88
CA VAL A 69 -11.10 -3.81 17.31
C VAL A 69 -10.90 -2.39 17.87
N ILE A 70 -11.52 -1.38 17.27
CA ILE A 70 -11.43 0.01 17.77
C ILE A 70 -12.07 0.14 19.14
N ARG A 71 -13.18 -0.56 19.45
CA ARG A 71 -13.74 -0.60 20.83
C ARG A 71 -12.73 -1.13 21.85
N GLN A 72 -11.92 -2.12 21.48
CA GLN A 72 -10.85 -2.62 22.35
C GLN A 72 -9.72 -1.62 22.53
N PHE A 73 -9.40 -0.84 21.50
CA PHE A 73 -8.31 0.15 21.55
C PHE A 73 -8.71 1.46 22.24
N LYS A 74 -9.96 1.90 22.11
CA LYS A 74 -10.46 3.20 22.59
C LYS A 74 -10.12 3.49 24.06
N PRO A 75 -10.31 2.56 25.04
CA PRO A 75 -9.96 2.80 26.45
C PRO A 75 -8.46 3.07 26.68
N HIS A 76 -7.59 2.60 25.77
CA HIS A 76 -6.14 2.80 25.85
C HIS A 76 -5.67 4.08 25.13
N LEU A 77 -6.54 4.70 24.34
CA LEU A 77 -6.27 5.89 23.54
C LEU A 77 -6.83 7.17 24.17
N VAL A 78 -8.07 7.13 24.67
CA VAL A 78 -8.71 8.28 25.28
C VAL A 78 -7.91 8.76 26.49
N GLY A 79 -7.66 10.08 26.56
CA GLY A 79 -6.84 10.72 27.58
C GLY A 79 -5.33 10.72 27.29
N GLN A 80 -4.86 9.95 26.29
CA GLN A 80 -3.44 9.96 25.91
C GLN A 80 -3.09 11.21 25.09
N ASP A 81 -1.80 11.56 25.12
CA ASP A 81 -1.24 12.55 24.21
C ASP A 81 -1.04 11.90 22.82
N PRO A 82 -1.74 12.36 21.76
CA PRO A 82 -1.61 11.81 20.41
C PRO A 82 -0.22 11.96 19.81
N LEU A 83 0.62 12.86 20.33
CA LEU A 83 2.00 13.03 19.89
C LEU A 83 2.94 11.96 20.46
N ALA A 84 2.53 11.23 21.51
CA ALA A 84 3.29 10.09 22.05
C ALA A 84 3.09 8.81 21.21
N ARG A 85 3.18 8.95 19.89
CA ARG A 85 2.86 7.88 18.89
C ARG A 85 3.59 6.58 19.17
N GLU A 86 4.90 6.61 19.39
CA GLU A 86 5.69 5.39 19.65
C GLU A 86 5.17 4.64 20.88
N ARG A 87 4.86 5.36 21.99
CA ARG A 87 4.29 4.74 23.18
C ARG A 87 2.93 4.11 22.89
N ILE A 88 2.04 4.82 22.19
CA ILE A 88 0.72 4.30 21.81
C ILE A 88 0.89 3.07 20.92
N TRP A 89 1.76 3.15 19.92
CA TRP A 89 2.05 2.07 18.98
C TRP A 89 2.54 0.81 19.71
N GLN A 90 3.44 0.94 20.68
CA GLN A 90 3.93 -0.17 21.50
C GLN A 90 2.83 -0.74 22.41
N THR A 91 2.03 0.13 23.01
CA THR A 91 0.91 -0.29 23.88
C THR A 91 -0.13 -1.10 23.10
N LEU A 92 -0.59 -0.60 21.96
CA LEU A 92 -1.53 -1.31 21.10
C LEU A 92 -0.89 -2.53 20.45
N GLY A 93 0.41 -2.47 20.16
CA GLY A 93 1.19 -3.60 19.64
C GLY A 93 1.25 -4.79 20.58
N ALA A 94 1.00 -4.62 21.88
CA ALA A 94 0.88 -5.71 22.84
C ALA A 94 -0.37 -6.58 22.63
N PHE A 95 -1.40 -6.07 21.96
CA PHE A 95 -2.57 -6.83 21.53
C PHE A 95 -2.29 -7.70 20.29
N TRP A 96 -1.18 -8.44 20.31
CA TRP A 96 -0.68 -9.16 19.15
C TRP A 96 -1.53 -10.39 18.74
N TYR A 97 -2.40 -10.91 19.61
CA TYR A 97 -3.29 -12.04 19.35
C TYR A 97 -4.44 -11.72 18.36
N GLY A 98 -4.09 -11.28 17.14
CA GLY A 98 -5.08 -11.09 16.07
C GLY A 98 -5.73 -9.71 16.00
N LEU A 99 -5.37 -8.76 16.87
CA LEU A 99 -5.90 -7.39 16.83
C LEU A 99 -5.03 -6.43 16.02
N LYS A 100 -3.83 -6.83 15.59
CA LYS A 100 -3.07 -6.08 14.59
C LYS A 100 -3.74 -6.24 13.23
N GLY A 101 -3.59 -5.22 12.41
CA GLY A 101 -4.19 -5.21 11.09
C GLY A 101 -4.72 -3.82 10.77
N PRO A 102 -5.77 -3.71 9.94
CA PRO A 102 -6.28 -2.41 9.49
C PRO A 102 -6.63 -1.43 10.61
N ALA A 103 -7.19 -1.88 11.73
CA ALA A 103 -7.51 -1.01 12.86
C ALA A 103 -6.25 -0.43 13.53
N PHE A 104 -5.22 -1.25 13.71
CA PHE A 104 -3.94 -0.81 14.27
C PHE A 104 -3.25 0.19 13.37
N ALA A 105 -3.20 -0.12 12.06
CA ALA A 105 -2.65 0.79 11.05
C ALA A 105 -3.43 2.10 10.99
N ALA A 106 -4.77 2.05 11.03
CA ALA A 106 -5.62 3.22 10.96
C ALA A 106 -5.38 4.19 12.13
N VAL A 107 -5.23 3.67 13.35
CA VAL A 107 -4.91 4.50 14.52
C VAL A 107 -3.54 5.15 14.35
N ASP A 108 -2.52 4.40 13.96
CA ASP A 108 -1.17 4.95 13.77
C ASP A 108 -1.15 6.05 12.71
N ILE A 109 -1.77 5.82 11.56
CA ILE A 109 -1.82 6.79 10.46
C ILE A 109 -2.57 8.07 10.88
N ALA A 110 -3.71 7.93 11.58
CA ALA A 110 -4.46 9.09 12.07
C ALA A 110 -3.68 9.88 13.14
N LEU A 111 -2.89 9.22 13.98
CA LEU A 111 -2.00 9.90 14.93
C LEU A 111 -0.87 10.67 14.24
N TRP A 112 -0.33 10.13 13.14
CA TRP A 112 0.63 10.86 12.30
C TRP A 112 -0.02 12.05 11.60
N ASP A 113 -1.27 11.93 11.17
CA ASP A 113 -2.05 13.03 10.59
C ASP A 113 -2.22 14.18 11.61
N ILE A 114 -2.59 13.84 12.87
CA ILE A 114 -2.62 14.82 13.97
C ILE A 114 -1.26 15.52 14.14
N ALA A 115 -0.18 14.75 14.13
CA ALA A 115 1.16 15.31 14.34
C ALA A 115 1.55 16.29 13.24
N GLY A 116 1.27 15.96 11.99
CA GLY A 116 1.49 16.85 10.86
C GLY A 116 0.65 18.11 10.95
N LYS A 117 -0.65 17.99 11.25
CA LYS A 117 -1.56 19.12 11.43
C LYS A 117 -1.15 20.02 12.62
N ALA A 118 -0.79 19.42 13.75
CA ALA A 118 -0.34 20.16 14.92
C ALA A 118 0.99 20.90 14.72
N SER A 119 1.82 20.44 13.80
CA SER A 119 3.09 21.06 13.42
C SER A 119 2.99 21.95 12.18
N GLU A 120 1.81 22.07 11.59
CA GLU A 120 1.56 22.77 10.32
C GLU A 120 2.47 22.28 9.17
N LEU A 121 2.85 21.00 9.19
CA LEU A 121 3.72 20.37 8.19
C LEU A 121 3.12 19.09 7.62
N PRO A 122 3.40 18.76 6.35
CA PRO A 122 3.18 17.42 5.84
C PRO A 122 4.02 16.41 6.64
N VAL A 123 3.47 15.22 6.84
CA VAL A 123 4.12 14.17 7.67
C VAL A 123 5.52 13.80 7.16
N TYR A 124 5.74 13.75 5.84
CA TYR A 124 7.06 13.41 5.29
C TYR A 124 8.17 14.37 5.76
N ARG A 125 7.84 15.64 6.02
CA ARG A 125 8.79 16.61 6.57
C ARG A 125 9.18 16.28 8.02
N LEU A 126 8.22 15.80 8.82
CA LEU A 126 8.49 15.34 10.18
C LEU A 126 9.34 14.06 10.20
N LEU A 127 9.24 13.25 9.15
CA LEU A 127 9.98 12.00 9.00
C LEU A 127 11.40 12.19 8.42
N GLY A 128 11.77 13.40 7.99
CA GLY A 128 13.11 13.71 7.48
C GLY A 128 13.14 14.37 6.09
N GLY A 129 12.12 14.19 5.26
CA GLY A 129 11.92 14.93 4.01
C GLY A 129 13.06 14.78 3.00
N TYR A 130 13.38 13.55 2.57
CA TYR A 130 14.49 13.28 1.67
C TYR A 130 14.29 13.86 0.25
N ARG A 131 13.03 13.79 -0.26
CA ARG A 131 12.70 14.26 -1.62
C ARG A 131 11.33 14.95 -1.67
N ASP A 132 11.05 15.66 -2.73
CA ASP A 132 9.78 16.36 -2.98
C ASP A 132 8.94 15.74 -4.11
N ARG A 133 9.46 14.70 -4.76
CA ARG A 133 8.75 13.89 -5.76
C ARG A 133 9.36 12.50 -5.87
N VAL A 134 8.57 11.55 -6.33
CA VAL A 134 9.01 10.16 -6.56
C VAL A 134 8.45 9.66 -7.88
N ARG A 135 9.26 8.92 -8.63
CA ARG A 135 8.85 8.26 -9.86
C ARG A 135 7.76 7.22 -9.56
N ALA A 136 6.71 7.19 -10.38
CA ALA A 136 5.60 6.26 -10.21
C ALA A 136 5.67 5.07 -11.16
N TYR A 137 5.08 3.95 -10.74
CA TYR A 137 4.70 2.89 -11.65
C TYR A 137 3.19 2.65 -11.60
N ALA A 138 2.60 2.33 -12.74
CA ALA A 138 1.21 1.93 -12.82
C ALA A 138 1.05 0.48 -12.39
N SER A 139 0.13 0.23 -11.47
CA SER A 139 -0.22 -1.11 -10.99
C SER A 139 -1.70 -1.33 -11.22
N GLY A 140 -2.06 -2.38 -11.97
CA GLY A 140 -3.45 -2.63 -12.31
C GLY A 140 -3.73 -4.07 -12.65
N ASN A 141 -5.01 -4.37 -12.79
CA ASN A 141 -5.45 -5.68 -13.25
C ASN A 141 -5.13 -5.85 -14.72
N VAL A 142 -4.54 -6.96 -15.04
CA VAL A 142 -4.25 -7.33 -16.41
C VAL A 142 -5.35 -8.25 -16.91
N HIS A 143 -5.79 -8.02 -18.13
CA HIS A 143 -6.74 -8.89 -18.83
C HIS A 143 -6.04 -10.14 -19.39
N ASP A 144 -6.78 -11.21 -19.54
CA ASP A 144 -6.31 -12.41 -20.25
C ASP A 144 -6.12 -12.16 -21.76
N ASP A 145 -6.72 -11.08 -22.28
CA ASP A 145 -6.58 -10.64 -23.66
C ASP A 145 -5.33 -9.77 -23.84
N ILE A 146 -4.39 -10.27 -24.64
CA ILE A 146 -3.12 -9.59 -24.91
C ILE A 146 -3.30 -8.25 -25.63
N ASP A 147 -4.25 -8.14 -26.52
CA ASP A 147 -4.44 -6.90 -27.28
C ASP A 147 -4.95 -5.79 -26.35
N GLU A 148 -5.75 -6.15 -25.36
CA GLU A 148 -6.18 -5.24 -24.31
C GLU A 148 -5.02 -4.86 -23.36
N VAL A 149 -4.18 -5.82 -22.95
CA VAL A 149 -2.96 -5.55 -22.16
C VAL A 149 -2.04 -4.58 -22.88
N LEU A 150 -1.82 -4.79 -24.19
CA LEU A 150 -1.00 -3.91 -25.01
C LEU A 150 -1.62 -2.51 -25.12
N ARG A 151 -2.91 -2.44 -25.38
CA ARG A 151 -3.64 -1.17 -25.48
C ARG A 151 -3.50 -0.36 -24.18
N ILE A 152 -3.77 -0.99 -23.03
CA ILE A 152 -3.64 -0.36 -21.71
C ILE A 152 -2.20 0.08 -21.45
N GLY A 153 -1.21 -0.78 -21.71
CA GLY A 153 0.20 -0.45 -21.51
C GLY A 153 0.65 0.78 -22.33
N VAL A 154 0.23 0.85 -23.59
CA VAL A 154 0.52 2.01 -24.47
C VAL A 154 -0.19 3.28 -23.99
N GLU A 155 -1.42 3.17 -23.51
CA GLU A 155 -2.17 4.31 -22.95
C GLU A 155 -1.52 4.84 -21.67
N LEU A 156 -1.12 3.95 -20.75
CA LEU A 156 -0.42 4.34 -19.51
C LEU A 156 0.92 5.02 -19.80
N LYS A 157 1.67 4.53 -20.80
CA LYS A 157 2.88 5.19 -21.28
C LYS A 157 2.58 6.62 -21.79
N LYS A 158 1.50 6.81 -22.56
CA LYS A 158 1.08 8.15 -23.04
C LYS A 158 0.67 9.08 -21.90
N LEU A 159 0.17 8.55 -20.79
CA LEU A 159 -0.13 9.32 -19.57
C LEU A 159 1.11 9.74 -18.79
N GLY A 160 2.31 9.28 -19.17
CA GLY A 160 3.57 9.62 -18.54
C GLY A 160 4.17 8.52 -17.67
N PHE A 161 3.51 7.37 -17.49
CA PHE A 161 4.13 6.26 -16.77
C PHE A 161 5.34 5.70 -17.50
N THR A 162 6.43 5.57 -16.78
CA THR A 162 7.68 4.99 -17.26
C THR A 162 7.97 3.62 -16.66
N ALA A 163 7.08 3.13 -15.80
CA ALA A 163 7.11 1.79 -15.23
C ALA A 163 5.69 1.22 -15.08
N LEU A 164 5.53 -0.09 -15.39
CA LEU A 164 4.25 -0.81 -15.35
C LEU A 164 4.40 -2.11 -14.59
N LYS A 165 3.47 -2.42 -13.68
CA LYS A 165 3.38 -3.71 -12.98
C LYS A 165 2.28 -4.56 -13.58
N LEU A 166 2.63 -5.80 -13.91
CA LEU A 166 1.76 -6.83 -14.45
C LEU A 166 1.47 -7.85 -13.35
N HIS A 167 0.22 -8.18 -13.16
CA HIS A 167 -0.18 -9.36 -12.38
C HIS A 167 -0.06 -10.63 -13.23
N PRO A 168 -0.24 -11.83 -12.67
CA PRO A 168 0.10 -13.06 -13.37
C PRO A 168 -0.56 -13.15 -14.74
N ILE A 169 0.27 -13.13 -15.77
CA ILE A 169 -0.09 -13.41 -17.17
C ILE A 169 0.84 -14.49 -17.71
N PRO A 170 0.43 -15.21 -18.75
CA PRO A 170 1.33 -16.14 -19.43
C PRO A 170 2.61 -15.44 -19.88
N ILE A 171 3.76 -16.04 -19.62
CA ILE A 171 5.07 -15.43 -19.90
C ILE A 171 5.24 -15.05 -21.39
N ALA A 172 4.57 -15.74 -22.31
CA ALA A 172 4.56 -15.39 -23.73
C ALA A 172 3.94 -14.00 -24.00
N LEU A 173 3.02 -13.54 -23.12
CA LEU A 173 2.42 -12.24 -23.23
C LEU A 173 3.38 -11.13 -22.74
N CYS A 174 4.27 -11.46 -21.80
CA CYS A 174 5.31 -10.53 -21.34
C CYS A 174 6.23 -10.11 -22.49
N SER A 175 6.61 -11.03 -23.39
CA SER A 175 7.43 -10.71 -24.58
C SER A 175 6.72 -9.73 -25.50
N ARG A 176 5.44 -9.98 -25.80
CA ARG A 176 4.65 -9.10 -26.66
C ARG A 176 4.43 -7.71 -26.03
N LEU A 177 4.22 -7.67 -24.73
CA LEU A 177 4.11 -6.36 -24.04
C LEU A 177 5.42 -5.59 -24.10
N ARG A 178 6.56 -6.27 -23.83
CA ARG A 178 7.89 -5.64 -23.95
C ARG A 178 8.11 -5.05 -25.35
N GLU A 179 7.78 -5.79 -26.40
CA GLU A 179 7.86 -5.31 -27.79
C GLU A 179 6.95 -4.10 -28.03
N GLY A 180 5.75 -4.10 -27.44
CA GLY A 180 4.75 -3.02 -27.64
C GLY A 180 5.04 -1.73 -26.89
N VAL A 181 5.55 -1.80 -25.65
CA VAL A 181 5.84 -0.59 -24.85
C VAL A 181 7.25 -0.07 -25.04
N GLY A 182 8.20 -0.89 -25.56
CA GLY A 182 9.60 -0.52 -25.79
C GLY A 182 10.48 -0.69 -24.55
N ASP A 183 11.80 -0.58 -24.76
CA ASP A 183 12.81 -0.81 -23.70
C ASP A 183 12.90 0.33 -22.68
N GLU A 184 12.37 1.50 -23.00
CA GLU A 184 12.34 2.67 -22.13
C GLU A 184 11.33 2.59 -20.99
N VAL A 185 10.42 1.61 -21.03
CA VAL A 185 9.42 1.35 -19.97
C VAL A 185 9.91 0.21 -19.09
N ASP A 186 10.09 0.45 -17.81
CA ASP A 186 10.38 -0.61 -16.84
C ASP A 186 9.15 -1.50 -16.65
N LEU A 187 9.35 -2.81 -16.73
CA LEU A 187 8.30 -3.79 -16.48
C LEU A 187 8.55 -4.54 -15.17
N ILE A 188 7.49 -4.72 -14.41
CA ILE A 188 7.48 -5.43 -13.15
C ILE A 188 6.53 -6.61 -13.29
N TYR A 189 6.90 -7.78 -12.81
CA TYR A 189 6.03 -8.95 -12.82
C TYR A 189 5.71 -9.38 -11.40
N ASP A 190 4.41 -9.36 -11.06
CA ASP A 190 3.89 -9.83 -9.78
C ASP A 190 3.18 -11.17 -9.99
N ALA A 191 3.74 -12.23 -9.43
CA ALA A 191 3.17 -13.57 -9.54
C ALA A 191 2.06 -13.86 -8.52
N VAL A 192 1.80 -12.95 -7.59
CA VAL A 192 0.76 -13.11 -6.55
C VAL A 192 0.82 -14.50 -5.88
N PHE A 193 2.04 -14.92 -5.52
CA PHE A 193 2.33 -16.20 -4.83
C PHE A 193 1.93 -17.47 -5.59
N ALA A 194 1.69 -17.40 -6.90
CA ALA A 194 1.03 -18.47 -7.64
C ALA A 194 1.96 -19.61 -8.11
N HIS A 195 3.29 -19.41 -8.07
CA HIS A 195 4.20 -20.37 -8.70
C HIS A 195 4.73 -21.46 -7.75
N SER A 196 5.00 -22.64 -8.30
CA SER A 196 5.89 -23.61 -7.68
C SER A 196 7.35 -23.15 -7.78
N ARG A 197 8.27 -23.67 -6.94
CA ARG A 197 9.70 -23.33 -7.00
C ARG A 197 10.32 -23.56 -8.39
N GLN A 198 9.92 -24.64 -9.08
CA GLN A 198 10.42 -24.97 -10.41
C GLN A 198 9.91 -23.97 -11.45
N GLU A 199 8.63 -23.62 -11.38
CA GLU A 199 8.00 -22.66 -12.28
C GLU A 199 8.56 -21.25 -12.05
N ALA A 200 8.68 -20.82 -10.79
CA ALA A 200 9.27 -19.53 -10.43
C ALA A 200 10.68 -19.35 -11.01
N LEU A 201 11.51 -20.40 -10.96
CA LEU A 201 12.85 -20.36 -11.58
C LEU A 201 12.79 -20.23 -13.10
N ARG A 202 11.88 -20.97 -13.76
CA ARG A 202 11.70 -20.90 -15.21
C ARG A 202 11.19 -19.54 -15.67
N VAL A 203 10.17 -19.01 -14.97
CA VAL A 203 9.60 -17.68 -15.23
C VAL A 203 10.65 -16.59 -14.97
N GLY A 204 11.35 -16.66 -13.85
CA GLY A 204 12.38 -15.66 -13.49
C GLY A 204 13.46 -15.53 -14.57
N ARG A 205 13.96 -16.63 -15.12
CA ARG A 205 14.95 -16.58 -16.22
C ARG A 205 14.41 -15.92 -17.48
N GLU A 206 13.13 -16.10 -17.77
CA GLU A 206 12.51 -15.46 -18.92
C GLU A 206 12.29 -13.96 -18.67
N LEU A 207 11.93 -13.57 -17.44
CA LEU A 207 11.83 -12.16 -17.04
C LEU A 207 13.20 -11.44 -17.12
N GLU A 208 14.30 -12.13 -16.74
CA GLU A 208 15.66 -11.62 -16.95
C GLU A 208 15.96 -11.35 -18.44
N ARG A 209 15.65 -12.31 -19.31
CA ARG A 209 15.83 -12.16 -20.76
C ARG A 209 15.04 -10.99 -21.34
N LEU A 210 13.88 -10.69 -20.75
CA LEU A 210 12.99 -9.58 -21.13
C LEU A 210 13.32 -8.27 -20.40
N ALA A 211 14.39 -8.21 -19.62
CA ALA A 211 14.83 -7.05 -18.86
C ALA A 211 13.72 -6.47 -17.95
N PHE A 212 13.04 -7.34 -17.19
CA PHE A 212 12.09 -6.91 -16.16
C PHE A 212 12.86 -6.34 -14.96
N LEU A 213 12.28 -5.32 -14.33
CA LEU A 213 12.90 -4.57 -13.23
C LEU A 213 12.97 -5.39 -11.94
N TRP A 214 11.89 -6.10 -11.59
CA TRP A 214 11.87 -7.08 -10.52
C TRP A 214 10.77 -8.13 -10.70
N TYR A 215 10.92 -9.22 -9.97
CA TYR A 215 9.98 -10.33 -9.87
C TYR A 215 9.37 -10.36 -8.46
N GLU A 216 8.11 -9.96 -8.37
CA GLU A 216 7.36 -9.84 -7.13
C GLU A 216 6.62 -11.12 -6.79
N ALA A 217 6.63 -11.49 -5.51
CA ALA A 217 5.83 -12.56 -4.92
C ALA A 217 5.78 -13.86 -5.74
N PRO A 218 6.92 -14.42 -6.22
CA PRO A 218 6.91 -15.67 -6.99
C PRO A 218 6.39 -16.89 -6.24
N LEU A 219 6.63 -16.94 -4.92
CA LEU A 219 6.33 -18.09 -4.05
C LEU A 219 5.50 -17.64 -2.85
N PRO A 220 4.80 -18.56 -2.16
CA PRO A 220 4.15 -18.25 -0.89
C PRO A 220 5.10 -17.57 0.10
N PRO A 221 4.62 -16.62 0.94
CA PRO A 221 5.46 -15.79 1.81
C PRO A 221 6.03 -16.55 3.02
N ASP A 222 5.68 -17.81 3.23
CA ASP A 222 6.25 -18.72 4.22
C ASP A 222 7.36 -19.61 3.64
N ASP A 223 7.57 -19.61 2.31
CA ASP A 223 8.60 -20.39 1.62
C ASP A 223 9.95 -19.67 1.54
N VAL A 224 10.51 -19.28 2.69
CA VAL A 224 11.82 -18.57 2.76
C VAL A 224 12.92 -19.35 2.04
N ASP A 225 12.96 -20.68 2.18
CA ASP A 225 13.96 -21.53 1.51
C ASP A 225 13.85 -21.49 0.00
N GLY A 226 12.62 -21.41 -0.52
CA GLY A 226 12.35 -21.21 -1.94
C GLY A 226 12.88 -19.87 -2.44
N TYR A 227 12.65 -18.77 -1.70
CA TYR A 227 13.19 -17.46 -2.04
C TYR A 227 14.73 -17.45 -2.02
N VAL A 228 15.36 -18.05 -1.01
CA VAL A 228 16.83 -18.23 -0.97
C VAL A 228 17.34 -19.06 -2.15
N HIS A 229 16.58 -20.09 -2.57
CA HIS A 229 16.93 -20.89 -3.73
C HIS A 229 16.88 -20.07 -5.02
N LEU A 230 15.85 -19.22 -5.20
CA LEU A 230 15.71 -18.36 -6.35
C LEU A 230 16.77 -17.25 -6.37
N SER A 231 16.99 -16.55 -5.25
CA SER A 231 17.94 -15.42 -5.16
C SER A 231 19.40 -15.82 -5.49
N ARG A 232 19.74 -17.10 -5.35
CA ARG A 232 21.07 -17.63 -5.72
C ARG A 232 21.19 -18.03 -7.19
N ARG A 233 20.11 -18.02 -7.95
CA ARG A 233 20.03 -18.54 -9.33
C ARG A 233 19.50 -17.57 -10.35
N LEU A 234 18.91 -16.50 -9.87
CA LEU A 234 18.36 -15.43 -10.67
C LEU A 234 19.11 -14.14 -10.36
N ASP A 235 19.40 -13.37 -11.38
CA ASP A 235 19.97 -12.03 -11.28
C ASP A 235 18.89 -10.95 -11.16
N ILE A 236 17.65 -11.23 -11.61
CA ILE A 236 16.52 -10.34 -11.45
C ILE A 236 16.22 -10.12 -9.96
N PRO A 237 16.06 -8.86 -9.50
CA PRO A 237 15.67 -8.56 -8.14
C PRO A 237 14.36 -9.27 -7.74
N LEU A 238 14.39 -9.96 -6.61
CA LEU A 238 13.21 -10.59 -6.01
C LEU A 238 12.65 -9.71 -4.91
N THR A 239 11.32 -9.68 -4.82
CA THR A 239 10.63 -9.02 -3.71
C THR A 239 9.44 -9.82 -3.23
N VAL A 240 9.00 -9.54 -2.01
CA VAL A 240 7.86 -10.22 -1.37
C VAL A 240 7.16 -9.28 -0.42
N GLU A 241 5.85 -9.40 -0.34
CA GLU A 241 5.04 -8.77 0.68
C GLU A 241 4.98 -9.66 1.92
N LEU A 242 5.38 -9.12 3.05
CA LEU A 242 5.40 -9.83 4.32
C LEU A 242 4.51 -9.13 5.34
N LEU A 243 3.80 -9.89 6.14
CA LEU A 243 2.83 -9.38 7.11
C LEU A 243 3.37 -9.29 8.54
N HIS A 244 4.44 -10.04 8.85
CA HIS A 244 4.94 -10.14 10.21
C HIS A 244 6.39 -9.70 10.33
N LYS A 245 6.68 -8.92 11.38
CA LYS A 245 8.01 -8.37 11.66
C LYS A 245 9.11 -9.45 11.72
N SER A 246 8.81 -10.62 12.24
CA SER A 246 9.76 -11.75 12.29
C SER A 246 10.17 -12.22 10.91
N GLN A 247 9.26 -12.18 9.94
CA GLN A 247 9.54 -12.56 8.55
C GLN A 247 10.54 -11.58 7.91
N PHE A 248 10.39 -10.26 8.11
CA PHE A 248 11.33 -9.28 7.55
C PHE A 248 12.78 -9.60 7.93
N THR A 249 13.03 -9.85 9.21
CA THR A 249 14.37 -10.17 9.70
C THR A 249 14.93 -11.47 9.07
N GLU A 250 14.09 -12.48 8.94
CA GLU A 250 14.51 -13.78 8.36
C GLU A 250 14.87 -13.62 6.88
N TYR A 251 14.02 -12.94 6.11
CA TYR A 251 14.26 -12.71 4.69
C TYR A 251 15.53 -11.90 4.43
N VAL A 252 15.72 -10.81 5.19
CA VAL A 252 16.91 -9.95 5.07
C VAL A 252 18.18 -10.70 5.44
N ARG A 253 18.20 -11.38 6.60
CA ARG A 253 19.40 -12.12 7.08
C ARG A 253 19.84 -13.21 6.14
N ARG A 254 18.91 -13.84 5.44
CA ARG A 254 19.19 -14.95 4.52
C ARG A 254 19.49 -14.51 3.09
N GLY A 255 19.35 -13.22 2.79
CA GLY A 255 19.50 -12.70 1.43
C GLY A 255 18.47 -13.30 0.48
N ALA A 256 17.24 -13.50 0.98
CA ALA A 256 16.18 -14.17 0.25
C ALA A 256 15.56 -13.28 -0.82
N VAL A 257 15.59 -11.96 -0.64
CA VAL A 257 15.04 -10.95 -1.55
C VAL A 257 15.97 -9.75 -1.66
N SER A 258 15.81 -8.99 -2.74
CA SER A 258 16.54 -7.75 -3.01
C SER A 258 15.82 -6.53 -2.42
N TYR A 259 14.50 -6.57 -2.35
CA TYR A 259 13.65 -5.51 -1.82
C TYR A 259 12.64 -6.10 -0.84
N LEU A 260 12.29 -5.34 0.21
CA LEU A 260 11.14 -5.65 1.05
C LEU A 260 9.96 -4.76 0.69
N ARG A 261 8.76 -5.33 0.78
CA ARG A 261 7.49 -4.62 0.63
C ARG A 261 6.70 -4.66 1.93
N THR A 262 6.03 -3.57 2.24
CA THR A 262 5.10 -3.46 3.37
C THR A 262 3.81 -2.82 2.92
N MET A 263 2.75 -3.05 3.67
CA MET A 263 1.40 -2.56 3.39
C MET A 263 0.97 -1.59 4.50
N SER A 264 0.94 -0.28 4.24
CA SER A 264 0.66 0.76 5.25
C SER A 264 -0.66 0.53 6.00
N GLY A 265 -1.71 0.19 5.29
CA GLY A 265 -3.06 0.06 5.82
C GLY A 265 -3.37 -1.27 6.51
N ILE A 266 -2.45 -2.24 6.53
CA ILE A 266 -2.71 -3.59 7.05
C ILE A 266 -1.78 -3.96 8.20
N GLN A 267 -0.53 -3.50 8.19
CA GLN A 267 0.47 -3.95 9.15
C GLN A 267 0.54 -3.08 10.40
N GLY A 268 1.12 -1.93 10.34
CA GLY A 268 1.35 -1.10 11.50
C GLY A 268 1.47 0.38 11.18
N GLY A 269 0.92 0.80 10.05
CA GLY A 269 0.87 2.17 9.62
C GLY A 269 2.24 2.76 9.24
N ILE A 270 2.35 4.07 9.34
CA ILE A 270 3.56 4.85 9.02
C ILE A 270 4.73 4.45 9.93
N THR A 271 4.47 4.20 11.20
CA THR A 271 5.50 3.83 12.19
C THR A 271 6.18 2.50 11.83
N GLU A 272 5.43 1.47 11.44
CA GLU A 272 6.00 0.19 11.02
C GLU A 272 6.77 0.33 9.71
N MET A 273 6.19 1.00 8.71
CA MET A 273 6.85 1.22 7.43
C MET A 273 8.22 1.88 7.57
N LEU A 274 8.29 2.94 8.41
CA LEU A 274 9.55 3.64 8.65
C LEU A 274 10.59 2.72 9.29
N LYS A 275 10.19 1.89 10.26
CA LYS A 275 11.09 0.90 10.90
C LYS A 275 11.60 -0.13 9.90
N VAL A 276 10.76 -0.60 8.98
CA VAL A 276 11.18 -1.56 7.94
C VAL A 276 12.06 -0.89 6.89
N ALA A 277 11.77 0.34 6.49
CA ALA A 277 12.62 1.11 5.57
C ALA A 277 14.04 1.29 6.15
N HIS A 278 14.18 1.66 7.42
CA HIS A 278 15.48 1.77 8.10
C HIS A 278 16.17 0.42 8.29
N LEU A 279 15.42 -0.66 8.51
CA LEU A 279 15.99 -2.01 8.51
C LEU A 279 16.61 -2.34 7.15
N CYS A 280 15.89 -2.10 6.05
CA CYS A 280 16.41 -2.30 4.70
C CYS A 280 17.65 -1.44 4.44
N GLU A 281 17.61 -0.16 4.80
CA GLU A 281 18.74 0.76 4.66
C GLU A 281 20.00 0.23 5.36
N SER A 282 19.85 -0.31 6.59
CA SER A 282 20.95 -0.86 7.38
C SER A 282 21.62 -2.08 6.73
N PHE A 283 20.92 -2.75 5.81
CA PHE A 283 21.44 -3.86 5.00
C PHE A 283 21.80 -3.48 3.56
N GLY A 284 21.76 -2.17 3.22
CA GLY A 284 22.01 -1.69 1.87
C GLY A 284 20.94 -2.10 0.87
N MET A 285 19.72 -2.36 1.32
CA MET A 285 18.59 -2.81 0.51
C MET A 285 17.59 -1.67 0.27
N ASN A 286 16.88 -1.74 -0.85
CA ASN A 286 15.70 -0.92 -1.06
C ASN A 286 14.49 -1.47 -0.29
N TRP A 287 13.59 -0.55 0.01
CA TRP A 287 12.25 -0.80 0.52
C TRP A 287 11.26 -0.22 -0.49
N GLU A 288 10.51 -1.08 -1.18
CA GLU A 288 9.57 -0.70 -2.24
C GLU A 288 8.14 -1.05 -1.78
N PRO A 289 7.44 -0.17 -1.07
CA PRO A 289 6.18 -0.48 -0.42
C PRO A 289 5.03 -0.67 -1.41
N HIS A 290 4.04 -1.43 -0.97
CA HIS A 290 2.75 -1.52 -1.63
C HIS A 290 1.92 -0.27 -1.34
N SER A 291 1.32 0.33 -2.37
CA SER A 291 0.36 1.45 -2.21
C SER A 291 -0.90 1.30 -3.07
N TYR A 292 -1.19 0.09 -3.53
CA TYR A 292 -2.40 -0.24 -4.27
C TYR A 292 -3.63 -0.17 -3.35
N GLY A 293 -4.39 0.91 -3.44
CA GLY A 293 -5.53 1.18 -2.56
C GLY A 293 -6.07 2.60 -2.72
N GLY A 294 -7.01 3.00 -1.87
CA GLY A 294 -7.63 4.32 -1.89
C GLY A 294 -6.65 5.46 -1.59
N THR A 295 -7.09 6.69 -1.87
CA THR A 295 -6.26 7.90 -1.76
C THR A 295 -5.57 8.05 -0.40
N MET A 296 -6.26 7.78 0.72
CA MET A 296 -5.65 7.88 2.05
C MET A 296 -4.58 6.81 2.31
N TYR A 297 -4.74 5.60 1.73
CA TYR A 297 -3.74 4.55 1.79
C TYR A 297 -2.48 4.96 1.01
N GLN A 298 -2.66 5.47 -0.21
CA GLN A 298 -1.58 6.01 -1.02
C GLN A 298 -0.87 7.17 -0.32
N ALA A 299 -1.64 8.10 0.27
CA ALA A 299 -1.10 9.24 1.00
C ALA A 299 -0.21 8.82 2.17
N ALA A 300 -0.67 7.88 3.00
CA ALA A 300 0.13 7.37 4.13
C ALA A 300 1.45 6.74 3.67
N THR A 301 1.42 5.94 2.60
CA THR A 301 2.62 5.33 2.02
C THR A 301 3.55 6.40 1.42
N LEU A 302 3.00 7.38 0.71
CA LEU A 302 3.76 8.47 0.07
C LEU A 302 4.55 9.28 1.10
N GLN A 303 4.00 9.53 2.30
CA GLN A 303 4.73 10.25 3.36
C GLN A 303 6.05 9.56 3.72
N VAL A 304 6.06 8.23 3.80
CA VAL A 304 7.30 7.49 4.13
C VAL A 304 8.24 7.43 2.93
N VAL A 305 7.71 7.17 1.73
CA VAL A 305 8.50 7.11 0.48
C VAL A 305 9.25 8.43 0.22
N LEU A 306 8.61 9.56 0.50
CA LEU A 306 9.24 10.88 0.36
C LEU A 306 10.27 11.17 1.46
N ALA A 307 10.21 10.49 2.59
CA ALA A 307 11.08 10.71 3.73
C ALA A 307 12.39 9.92 3.67
N VAL A 308 12.41 8.76 2.99
CA VAL A 308 13.56 7.85 2.98
C VAL A 308 14.27 7.83 1.64
N LYS A 309 15.59 7.52 1.66
CA LYS A 309 16.42 7.44 0.45
C LYS A 309 16.19 6.14 -0.33
N ASN A 310 16.04 5.04 0.38
CA ASN A 310 16.07 3.67 -0.16
C ASN A 310 14.71 3.17 -0.68
N CYS A 311 13.98 4.05 -1.36
CA CYS A 311 12.78 3.72 -2.13
C CYS A 311 12.89 4.42 -3.49
N ALA A 312 12.76 3.70 -4.59
CA ALA A 312 12.94 4.24 -5.94
C ALA A 312 11.61 4.59 -6.62
N LEU A 313 10.57 3.83 -6.34
CA LEU A 313 9.30 3.91 -7.06
C LEU A 313 8.11 4.02 -6.10
N PHE A 314 7.04 4.63 -6.60
CA PHE A 314 5.76 4.71 -5.90
C PHE A 314 4.67 4.02 -6.73
N GLU A 315 3.93 3.11 -6.11
CA GLU A 315 2.84 2.38 -6.74
C GLU A 315 1.60 3.25 -6.89
N VAL A 316 1.13 3.44 -8.12
CA VAL A 316 -0.14 4.13 -8.41
C VAL A 316 -1.13 3.12 -8.96
N PRO A 317 -2.25 2.89 -8.27
CA PRO A 317 -3.27 1.98 -8.75
C PRO A 317 -3.96 2.52 -9.99
N VAL A 318 -4.10 1.66 -10.98
CA VAL A 318 -4.88 1.92 -12.19
C VAL A 318 -5.85 0.76 -12.40
N HIS A 319 -7.10 1.07 -12.66
CA HIS A 319 -8.11 0.04 -12.90
C HIS A 319 -8.63 0.15 -14.33
N HIS A 320 -8.54 -0.93 -15.10
CA HIS A 320 -8.91 -0.93 -16.52
C HIS A 320 -8.37 0.28 -17.30
N GLY A 321 -7.14 0.74 -16.94
CA GLY A 321 -6.54 1.93 -17.52
C GLY A 321 -7.06 3.26 -16.97
N ALA A 322 -7.98 3.26 -16.02
CA ALA A 322 -8.50 4.48 -15.37
C ALA A 322 -7.78 4.76 -14.04
N LEU A 323 -7.43 6.03 -13.81
CA LEU A 323 -6.92 6.53 -12.54
C LEU A 323 -8.09 6.94 -11.64
N GLY A 324 -7.97 6.73 -10.31
CA GLY A 324 -8.86 7.34 -9.33
C GLY A 324 -10.15 6.61 -9.04
N CYS A 325 -10.27 5.36 -9.42
CA CYS A 325 -11.47 4.58 -9.12
C CYS A 325 -11.73 4.35 -7.61
N TRP A 326 -10.76 4.70 -6.75
CA TRP A 326 -10.84 4.51 -5.28
C TRP A 326 -10.70 5.79 -4.47
N ASP A 327 -10.99 6.93 -5.09
CA ASP A 327 -10.95 8.25 -4.43
C ASP A 327 -12.25 8.50 -3.64
N VAL A 328 -12.57 7.61 -2.69
CA VAL A 328 -13.78 7.67 -1.88
C VAL A 328 -13.51 8.42 -0.58
N GLY A 329 -14.37 9.38 -0.25
CA GLY A 329 -14.30 10.15 0.99
C GLY A 329 -13.21 11.22 1.03
N THR A 330 -12.57 11.54 -0.09
CA THR A 330 -11.52 12.56 -0.19
C THR A 330 -11.82 13.55 -1.31
N SER A 331 -11.49 14.84 -1.08
CA SER A 331 -11.58 15.90 -2.09
C SER A 331 -10.32 16.01 -2.92
N ASP A 332 -9.19 15.55 -2.35
CA ASP A 332 -7.89 15.49 -3.05
C ASP A 332 -7.65 14.08 -3.59
N VAL A 333 -6.76 14.00 -4.56
CA VAL A 333 -6.37 12.75 -5.20
C VAL A 333 -4.86 12.74 -5.48
N ILE A 334 -4.26 11.55 -5.47
CA ILE A 334 -2.86 11.38 -5.83
C ILE A 334 -2.78 11.07 -7.32
N ARG A 335 -2.01 11.88 -8.06
CA ARG A 335 -1.82 11.75 -9.51
C ARG A 335 -0.35 11.91 -9.86
N ILE A 336 0.01 11.35 -10.99
CA ILE A 336 1.32 11.62 -11.62
C ILE A 336 1.29 12.95 -12.36
N ASP A 337 2.45 13.59 -12.46
CA ASP A 337 2.67 14.69 -13.39
C ASP A 337 3.06 14.18 -14.80
N GLU A 338 3.26 15.09 -15.74
CA GLU A 338 3.62 14.78 -17.14
C GLU A 338 4.95 14.03 -17.28
N GLU A 339 5.81 14.11 -16.26
CA GLU A 339 7.11 13.41 -16.20
C GLU A 339 7.00 12.02 -15.54
N GLY A 340 5.81 11.59 -15.09
CA GLY A 340 5.56 10.30 -14.44
C GLY A 340 5.92 10.27 -12.95
N TYR A 341 5.94 11.44 -12.28
CA TYR A 341 6.24 11.55 -10.85
C TYR A 341 4.99 11.90 -10.05
N VAL A 342 4.92 11.36 -8.83
CA VAL A 342 4.01 11.85 -7.79
C VAL A 342 4.75 12.89 -6.96
N ARG A 343 4.13 14.06 -6.77
CA ARG A 343 4.69 15.17 -6.01
C ARG A 343 4.33 15.11 -4.54
N ALA A 344 5.19 15.68 -3.71
CA ALA A 344 4.96 15.82 -2.28
C ALA A 344 3.74 16.70 -2.00
N PRO A 345 2.89 16.32 -1.04
CA PRO A 345 1.81 17.18 -0.60
C PRO A 345 2.35 18.43 0.10
N THR A 346 1.61 19.53 -0.02
CA THR A 346 1.94 20.81 0.62
C THR A 346 1.11 21.09 1.87
N LYS A 347 -0.07 20.46 1.97
CA LYS A 347 -0.97 20.61 3.13
C LYS A 347 -0.43 19.84 4.34
N PRO A 348 -0.71 20.33 5.57
CA PRO A 348 -0.35 19.63 6.81
C PRO A 348 -0.97 18.22 6.91
N GLY A 349 -0.40 17.40 7.79
CA GLY A 349 -0.86 16.04 8.01
C GLY A 349 -0.50 15.11 6.85
N LEU A 350 -1.42 14.25 6.46
CA LEU A 350 -1.29 13.39 5.28
C LEU A 350 -1.38 14.18 3.96
N GLY A 351 -1.81 15.45 4.02
CA GLY A 351 -1.93 16.32 2.85
C GLY A 351 -3.19 16.07 2.01
N ILE A 352 -4.18 15.40 2.57
CA ILE A 352 -5.43 15.02 1.92
C ILE A 352 -6.61 15.59 2.71
N ASP A 353 -7.52 16.25 2.04
CA ASP A 353 -8.77 16.75 2.63
C ASP A 353 -9.89 15.71 2.53
N ILE A 354 -10.71 15.65 3.57
CA ILE A 354 -11.88 14.77 3.63
C ILE A 354 -13.06 15.43 2.89
N ASP A 355 -13.77 14.66 2.09
CA ASP A 355 -15.06 15.05 1.53
C ASP A 355 -16.17 14.85 2.56
N TRP A 356 -16.47 15.91 3.30
CA TRP A 356 -17.47 15.88 4.38
C TRP A 356 -18.89 15.63 3.86
N ASN A 357 -19.21 15.95 2.60
CA ASN A 357 -20.53 15.64 2.03
C ASN A 357 -20.70 14.12 1.94
N GLN A 358 -19.69 13.40 1.45
CA GLN A 358 -19.74 11.93 1.42
C GLN A 358 -19.76 11.31 2.85
N VAL A 359 -19.14 11.96 3.83
CA VAL A 359 -19.20 11.50 5.23
C VAL A 359 -20.60 11.67 5.81
N GLU A 360 -21.28 12.79 5.54
CA GLU A 360 -22.64 13.06 6.01
C GLU A 360 -23.69 12.15 5.36
N GLU A 361 -23.50 11.74 4.11
CA GLU A 361 -24.32 10.73 3.44
C GLU A 361 -24.10 9.31 3.97
N GLY A 362 -23.05 9.13 4.72
CA GLY A 362 -22.64 7.87 5.32
C GLY A 362 -23.40 7.52 6.60
N ARG A 363 -22.82 6.59 7.36
CA ARG A 363 -23.38 6.12 8.64
C ARG A 363 -22.29 6.10 9.72
N GLU A 364 -22.52 6.77 10.85
CA GLU A 364 -21.67 6.61 12.05
C GLU A 364 -21.86 5.24 12.69
N ILE A 365 -20.78 4.62 13.12
CA ILE A 365 -20.79 3.40 13.95
C ILE A 365 -20.26 3.79 15.33
N GLU A 366 -21.03 3.43 16.36
CA GLU A 366 -20.63 3.60 17.75
C GLU A 366 -19.47 2.67 18.11
N VAL A 367 -18.41 3.23 18.71
CA VAL A 367 -17.20 2.53 19.15
C VAL A 367 -16.75 2.98 20.54
#